data_9913103caa99f434f4a5b8000fcdd3fa
#
_entry.id   9913103caa99f434f4a5b8000fcdd3fa
#
_cell.length_a   1.000
_cell.length_b   1.000
_cell.length_c   1.000
_cell.angle_alpha   90.00
_cell.angle_beta   90.00
_cell.angle_gamma   90.00
#
_symmetry.space_group_name_H-M   'P 1'
#
loop_
_entity.id
_entity.type
_entity.pdbx_description
1 polymer ?
#
loop_
_entity_poly.entity_id
_entity_poly.type
_entity_poly.pdbx_seq_one_letter_code
_entity_poly.pdbx_strand_id
1 'polypeptide(L)'
;MAGIGFELKKLFQKRGLAATVRAYGYAGVICTGPMLLGIILLLGVSFLCDKTGATRHNRELLICMITYTLLASLTVASFLSMVVTRYIADMLYEEQYDKVLPSFWGSTCCLLFAGGILYGIFLVFSGISLIDQFLCLEFFGELIVTWNAMSYLTAIKDYKGILFSFIAAVVGSLVAGFVLILIGIPHIEALLIAVSVGYGIMLLWDVTLLYRYFPRGKMSAFFFLHWVDEFLPLAFTGLFTNIGLFAHLVIMWAGPIGVHV
;
A
#
# COMPACT_ATOMS: atom_id res chain seq x y z
N MET A 1 9.14 -3.58 -12.18
CA MET A 1 8.96 -2.41 -13.07
C MET A 1 9.15 -2.69 -14.57
N ALA A 2 9.62 -3.88 -14.97
CA ALA A 2 9.80 -4.23 -16.41
C ALA A 2 8.50 -4.22 -17.25
N GLY A 3 7.33 -4.41 -16.62
CA GLY A 3 6.04 -4.48 -17.32
C GLY A 3 5.49 -3.15 -17.85
N ILE A 4 5.75 -2.03 -17.15
CA ILE A 4 5.27 -0.69 -17.55
C ILE A 4 5.84 -0.28 -18.92
N GLY A 5 7.12 -0.60 -19.18
CA GLY A 5 7.76 -0.23 -20.45
C GLY A 5 7.10 -0.81 -21.70
N PHE A 6 6.54 -2.02 -21.63
CA PHE A 6 5.86 -2.64 -22.77
C PHE A 6 4.49 -2.02 -23.07
N GLU A 7 3.71 -1.68 -22.05
CA GLU A 7 2.42 -1.00 -22.24
C GLU A 7 2.63 0.43 -22.72
N LEU A 8 3.61 1.14 -22.16
CA LEU A 8 4.00 2.45 -22.62
C LEU A 8 4.48 2.42 -24.07
N LYS A 9 5.29 1.42 -24.47
CA LYS A 9 5.73 1.27 -25.87
C LYS A 9 4.56 1.18 -26.85
N LYS A 10 3.49 0.44 -26.53
CA LYS A 10 2.28 0.37 -27.38
C LYS A 10 1.57 1.71 -27.50
N LEU A 11 1.51 2.50 -26.41
CA LEU A 11 0.90 3.83 -26.42
C LEU A 11 1.71 4.82 -27.28
N PHE A 12 3.06 4.73 -27.23
CA PHE A 12 3.96 5.58 -28.03
C PHE A 12 4.08 5.17 -29.49
N GLN A 13 3.58 4.01 -29.90
CA GLN A 13 3.55 3.59 -31.31
C GLN A 13 2.52 4.35 -32.15
N LYS A 14 1.51 4.97 -31.54
CA LYS A 14 0.53 5.79 -32.25
C LYS A 14 1.13 7.14 -32.62
N ARG A 15 1.18 7.47 -33.93
CA ARG A 15 1.70 8.74 -34.45
C ARG A 15 0.72 9.89 -34.23
N GLY A 16 1.23 11.06 -33.84
CA GLY A 16 0.47 12.30 -33.68
C GLY A 16 0.66 12.95 -32.30
N LEU A 17 0.71 14.26 -32.26
CA LEU A 17 0.99 15.05 -31.06
C LEU A 17 -0.02 14.76 -29.93
N ALA A 18 -1.30 14.69 -30.28
CA ALA A 18 -2.37 14.35 -29.33
C ALA A 18 -2.22 12.92 -28.75
N ALA A 19 -1.78 11.96 -29.56
CA ALA A 19 -1.51 10.59 -29.10
C ALA A 19 -0.31 10.56 -28.15
N THR A 20 0.74 11.33 -28.45
CA THR A 20 1.93 11.47 -27.59
C THR A 20 1.60 12.09 -26.24
N VAL A 21 0.88 13.22 -26.22
CA VAL A 21 0.44 13.87 -24.96
C VAL A 21 -0.42 12.94 -24.13
N ARG A 22 -1.35 12.20 -24.73
CA ARG A 22 -2.18 11.22 -24.03
C ARG A 22 -1.34 10.06 -23.49
N ALA A 23 -0.32 9.59 -24.21
CA ALA A 23 0.58 8.53 -23.75
C ALA A 23 1.43 8.99 -22.55
N TYR A 24 1.99 10.20 -22.60
CA TYR A 24 2.73 10.76 -21.47
C TYR A 24 1.84 11.02 -20.25
N GLY A 25 0.62 11.56 -20.44
CA GLY A 25 -0.35 11.74 -19.38
C GLY A 25 -0.73 10.42 -18.71
N TYR A 26 -1.01 9.38 -19.50
CA TYR A 26 -1.32 8.05 -18.99
C TYR A 26 -0.12 7.43 -18.24
N ALA A 27 1.09 7.57 -18.77
CA ALA A 27 2.31 7.13 -18.11
C ALA A 27 2.52 7.82 -16.77
N GLY A 28 2.35 9.15 -16.74
CA GLY A 28 2.44 9.94 -15.52
C GLY A 28 1.44 9.48 -14.47
N VAL A 29 0.17 9.34 -14.85
CA VAL A 29 -0.90 8.89 -13.93
C VAL A 29 -0.61 7.49 -13.37
N ILE A 30 -0.12 6.55 -14.19
CA ILE A 30 0.22 5.20 -13.69
C ILE A 30 1.42 5.22 -12.76
N CYS A 31 2.48 5.98 -13.09
CA CYS A 31 3.72 5.98 -12.31
C CYS A 31 3.60 6.78 -11.01
N THR A 32 2.92 7.93 -11.04
CA THR A 32 2.82 8.85 -9.90
C THR A 32 1.45 8.86 -9.25
N GLY A 33 0.44 8.24 -9.87
CA GLY A 33 -0.95 8.25 -9.41
C GLY A 33 -1.13 7.83 -7.95
N PRO A 34 -0.62 6.67 -7.52
CA PRO A 34 -0.72 6.24 -6.14
C PRO A 34 -0.08 7.22 -5.15
N MET A 35 1.07 7.81 -5.50
CA MET A 35 1.74 8.81 -4.67
C MET A 35 0.92 10.10 -4.56
N LEU A 36 0.41 10.60 -5.69
CA LEU A 36 -0.44 11.81 -5.72
C LEU A 36 -1.73 11.60 -4.94
N LEU A 37 -2.36 10.43 -5.06
CA LEU A 37 -3.58 10.11 -4.33
C LEU A 37 -3.32 9.99 -2.82
N GLY A 38 -2.18 9.44 -2.40
CA GLY A 38 -1.75 9.45 -1.00
C GLY A 38 -1.57 10.87 -0.45
N ILE A 39 -0.97 11.77 -1.22
CA ILE A 39 -0.86 13.19 -0.85
C ILE A 39 -2.25 13.83 -0.75
N ILE A 40 -3.13 13.59 -1.72
CA ILE A 40 -4.51 14.11 -1.71
C ILE A 40 -5.27 13.59 -0.48
N LEU A 41 -5.10 12.32 -0.11
CA LEU A 41 -5.70 11.75 1.09
C LEU A 41 -5.23 12.48 2.36
N LEU A 42 -3.92 12.66 2.54
CA LEU A 42 -3.37 13.35 3.71
C LEU A 42 -3.81 14.81 3.77
N LEU A 43 -3.82 15.51 2.63
CA LEU A 43 -4.35 16.88 2.54
C LEU A 43 -5.84 16.92 2.85
N GLY A 44 -6.62 15.97 2.36
CA GLY A 44 -8.06 15.86 2.64
C GLY A 44 -8.35 15.61 4.12
N VAL A 45 -7.61 14.71 4.74
CA VAL A 45 -7.69 14.45 6.19
C VAL A 45 -7.32 15.70 6.98
N SER A 46 -6.22 16.39 6.62
CA SER A 46 -5.81 17.65 7.25
C SER A 46 -6.88 18.73 7.11
N PHE A 47 -7.47 18.86 5.92
CA PHE A 47 -8.57 19.81 5.68
C PHE A 47 -9.82 19.49 6.52
N LEU A 48 -10.18 18.23 6.65
CA LEU A 48 -11.28 17.81 7.52
C LEU A 48 -11.01 18.18 8.98
N CYS A 49 -9.78 17.94 9.49
CA CYS A 49 -9.36 18.36 10.82
C CYS A 49 -9.54 19.88 11.03
N ASP A 50 -9.08 20.70 10.10
CA ASP A 50 -9.16 22.15 10.17
C ASP A 50 -10.61 22.65 10.15
N LYS A 51 -11.49 22.03 9.36
CA LYS A 51 -12.91 22.43 9.22
C LYS A 51 -13.77 21.96 10.40
N THR A 52 -13.38 20.88 11.06
CA THR A 52 -14.14 20.30 12.18
C THR A 52 -13.65 20.77 13.55
N GLY A 53 -12.65 21.65 13.59
CA GLY A 53 -12.15 22.27 14.83
C GLY A 53 -11.25 21.36 15.65
N ALA A 54 -10.61 20.36 15.02
CA ALA A 54 -9.60 19.55 15.68
C ALA A 54 -8.41 20.39 16.15
N THR A 55 -7.86 20.06 17.31
CA THR A 55 -6.67 20.77 17.81
C THR A 55 -5.47 20.50 16.90
N ARG A 56 -4.52 21.41 16.86
CA ARG A 56 -3.28 21.24 16.09
C ARG A 56 -2.54 19.96 16.50
N HIS A 57 -2.48 19.68 17.80
CA HIS A 57 -1.87 18.46 18.35
C HIS A 57 -2.54 17.19 17.79
N ASN A 58 -3.87 17.10 17.83
CA ASN A 58 -4.60 15.94 17.30
C ASN A 58 -4.37 15.72 15.81
N ARG A 59 -4.27 16.81 15.03
CA ARG A 59 -3.96 16.72 13.59
C ARG A 59 -2.55 16.20 13.35
N GLU A 60 -1.56 16.74 14.06
CA GLU A 60 -0.15 16.33 13.93
C GLU A 60 0.01 14.86 14.33
N LEU A 61 -0.59 14.45 15.46
CA LEU A 61 -0.58 13.07 15.91
C LEU A 61 -1.20 12.11 14.88
N LEU A 62 -2.39 12.45 14.35
CA LEU A 62 -3.07 11.63 13.34
C LEU A 62 -2.21 11.45 12.08
N ILE A 63 -1.62 12.55 11.57
CA ILE A 63 -0.74 12.50 10.39
C ILE A 63 0.47 11.63 10.67
N CYS A 64 1.07 11.71 11.86
CA CYS A 64 2.18 10.85 12.28
C CYS A 64 1.74 9.37 12.30
N MET A 65 0.61 9.04 12.90
CA MET A 65 0.09 7.67 12.98
C MET A 65 -0.12 7.08 11.58
N ILE A 66 -0.79 7.79 10.68
CA ILE A 66 -1.01 7.35 9.30
C ILE A 66 0.32 7.18 8.56
N THR A 67 1.22 8.16 8.67
CA THR A 67 2.49 8.16 7.95
C THR A 67 3.38 7.02 8.41
N TYR A 68 3.54 6.80 9.71
CA TYR A 68 4.38 5.71 10.23
C TYR A 68 3.79 4.34 9.90
N THR A 69 2.47 4.18 9.94
CA THR A 69 1.81 2.93 9.54
C THR A 69 2.05 2.64 8.05
N LEU A 70 1.92 3.66 7.18
CA LEU A 70 2.23 3.54 5.75
C LEU A 70 3.71 3.16 5.52
N LEU A 71 4.65 3.84 6.17
CA LEU A 71 6.08 3.57 6.02
C LEU A 71 6.46 2.17 6.51
N ALA A 72 5.96 1.77 7.67
CA ALA A 72 6.22 0.46 8.24
C ALA A 72 5.68 -0.65 7.32
N SER A 73 4.44 -0.52 6.85
CA SER A 73 3.81 -1.50 5.96
C SER A 73 4.53 -1.62 4.62
N LEU A 74 4.93 -0.49 4.00
CA LEU A 74 5.71 -0.49 2.76
C LEU A 74 7.08 -1.16 2.95
N THR A 75 7.77 -0.86 4.05
CA THR A 75 9.08 -1.43 4.36
C THR A 75 8.98 -2.94 4.53
N VAL A 76 8.00 -3.43 5.30
CA VAL A 76 7.78 -4.86 5.51
C VAL A 76 7.38 -5.56 4.20
N ALA A 77 6.42 -5.01 3.47
CA ALA A 77 5.96 -5.59 2.20
C ALA A 77 7.06 -5.65 1.15
N SER A 78 8.01 -4.70 1.16
CA SER A 78 9.09 -4.62 0.17
C SER A 78 10.05 -5.80 0.23
N PHE A 79 10.17 -6.48 1.37
CA PHE A 79 11.02 -7.67 1.52
C PHE A 79 10.59 -8.78 0.55
N LEU A 80 9.30 -9.06 0.44
CA LEU A 80 8.79 -10.09 -0.48
C LEU A 80 8.42 -9.56 -1.87
N SER A 81 8.16 -8.28 -2.03
CA SER A 81 7.60 -7.68 -3.25
C SER A 81 8.38 -8.05 -4.52
N MET A 82 9.71 -7.94 -4.50
CA MET A 82 10.54 -8.27 -5.67
C MET A 82 10.57 -9.77 -5.96
N VAL A 83 10.67 -10.61 -4.92
CA VAL A 83 10.68 -12.08 -5.06
C VAL A 83 9.34 -12.58 -5.59
N VAL A 84 8.24 -12.08 -5.02
CA VAL A 84 6.87 -12.41 -5.44
C VAL A 84 6.65 -11.99 -6.90
N THR A 85 7.08 -10.79 -7.29
CA THR A 85 6.97 -10.34 -8.69
C THR A 85 7.74 -11.27 -9.64
N ARG A 86 8.91 -11.75 -9.24
CA ARG A 86 9.70 -12.73 -10.00
C ARG A 86 8.97 -14.06 -10.08
N TYR A 87 8.52 -14.60 -8.95
CA TYR A 87 7.74 -15.83 -8.88
C TYR A 87 6.53 -15.80 -9.82
N ILE A 88 5.74 -14.72 -9.78
CA ILE A 88 4.57 -14.59 -10.65
C ILE A 88 4.98 -14.58 -12.12
N ALA A 89 6.06 -13.87 -12.47
CA ALA A 89 6.54 -13.81 -13.85
C ALA A 89 6.93 -15.21 -14.36
N ASP A 90 7.57 -16.03 -13.52
CA ASP A 90 7.94 -17.40 -13.84
C ASP A 90 6.69 -18.29 -13.98
N MET A 91 5.72 -18.19 -13.06
CA MET A 91 4.44 -18.94 -13.14
C MET A 91 3.61 -18.56 -14.37
N LEU A 92 3.59 -17.28 -14.75
CA LEU A 92 2.92 -16.80 -15.96
C LEU A 92 3.63 -17.31 -17.24
N TYR A 93 4.96 -17.38 -17.22
CA TYR A 93 5.75 -17.91 -18.33
C TYR A 93 5.54 -19.42 -18.54
N GLU A 94 5.43 -20.16 -17.43
CA GLU A 94 5.17 -21.61 -17.42
C GLU A 94 3.68 -21.97 -17.58
N GLU A 95 2.79 -20.97 -17.73
CA GLU A 95 1.34 -21.14 -17.83
C GLU A 95 0.69 -21.79 -16.58
N GLN A 96 1.35 -21.70 -15.42
CA GLN A 96 0.91 -22.33 -14.16
C GLN A 96 0.08 -21.36 -13.31
N TYR A 97 -1.04 -20.89 -13.86
CA TYR A 97 -1.90 -19.86 -13.24
C TYR A 97 -2.54 -20.30 -11.90
N ASP A 98 -2.69 -21.61 -11.70
CA ASP A 98 -3.28 -22.20 -10.48
C ASP A 98 -2.38 -22.06 -9.24
N LYS A 99 -1.09 -21.79 -9.42
CA LYS A 99 -0.14 -21.58 -8.32
C LYS A 99 -0.10 -20.14 -7.79
N VAL A 100 -0.63 -19.18 -8.52
CA VAL A 100 -0.51 -17.75 -8.20
C VAL A 100 -1.37 -17.37 -7.00
N LEU A 101 -2.64 -17.76 -6.99
CA LEU A 101 -3.55 -17.38 -5.91
C LEU A 101 -3.18 -17.99 -4.54
N PRO A 102 -2.78 -19.28 -4.46
CA PRO A 102 -2.26 -19.83 -3.20
C PRO A 102 -1.04 -19.09 -2.67
N SER A 103 -0.07 -18.72 -3.55
CA SER A 103 1.12 -17.98 -3.13
C SER A 103 0.80 -16.58 -2.61
N PHE A 104 -0.25 -15.93 -3.12
CA PHE A 104 -0.73 -14.66 -2.59
C PHE A 104 -1.13 -14.78 -1.11
N TRP A 105 -1.92 -15.78 -0.76
CA TRP A 105 -2.32 -15.99 0.63
C TRP A 105 -1.16 -16.42 1.52
N GLY A 106 -0.24 -17.25 0.99
CA GLY A 106 0.97 -17.65 1.71
C GLY A 106 1.90 -16.47 2.01
N SER A 107 2.19 -15.64 1.02
CA SER A 107 3.02 -14.45 1.19
C SER A 107 2.37 -13.42 2.11
N THR A 108 1.06 -13.21 1.98
CA THR A 108 0.28 -12.35 2.88
C THR A 108 0.37 -12.82 4.33
N CYS A 109 0.21 -14.12 4.57
CA CYS A 109 0.32 -14.71 5.92
C CYS A 109 1.71 -14.48 6.52
N CYS A 110 2.79 -14.72 5.76
CA CYS A 110 4.15 -14.47 6.21
C CYS A 110 4.38 -12.98 6.56
N LEU A 111 3.92 -12.07 5.70
CA LEU A 111 4.07 -10.64 5.90
C LEU A 111 3.26 -10.13 7.10
N LEU A 112 2.01 -10.59 7.25
CA LEU A 112 1.17 -10.22 8.40
C LEU A 112 1.74 -10.73 9.71
N PHE A 113 2.25 -11.97 9.74
CA PHE A 113 2.82 -12.55 10.94
C PHE A 113 4.11 -11.82 11.35
N ALA A 114 5.10 -11.76 10.46
CA ALA A 114 6.38 -11.13 10.76
C ALA A 114 6.23 -9.61 10.96
N GLY A 115 5.52 -8.94 10.06
CA GLY A 115 5.31 -7.49 10.11
C GLY A 115 4.42 -7.07 11.28
N GLY A 116 3.36 -7.83 11.56
CA GLY A 116 2.46 -7.58 12.69
C GLY A 116 3.17 -7.66 14.04
N ILE A 117 4.09 -8.62 14.22
CA ILE A 117 4.91 -8.70 15.43
C ILE A 117 5.83 -7.47 15.53
N LEU A 118 6.57 -7.15 14.46
CA LEU A 118 7.51 -6.02 14.47
C LEU A 118 6.80 -4.69 14.70
N TYR A 119 5.69 -4.46 14.00
CA TYR A 119 4.93 -3.23 14.14
C TYR A 119 4.18 -3.16 15.48
N GLY A 120 3.66 -4.29 15.97
CA GLY A 120 3.04 -4.37 17.30
C GLY A 120 4.01 -4.03 18.42
N ILE A 121 5.26 -4.53 18.35
CA ILE A 121 6.32 -4.13 19.31
C ILE A 121 6.55 -2.61 19.24
N PHE A 122 6.66 -2.02 18.04
CA PHE A 122 6.82 -0.57 17.88
C PHE A 122 5.65 0.20 18.53
N LEU A 123 4.40 -0.23 18.31
CA LEU A 123 3.21 0.42 18.86
C LEU A 123 3.18 0.40 20.41
N VAL A 124 3.61 -0.69 21.04
CA VAL A 124 3.69 -0.78 22.51
C VAL A 124 4.62 0.31 23.09
N PHE A 125 5.69 0.65 22.39
CA PHE A 125 6.63 1.70 22.81
C PHE A 125 6.27 3.11 22.32
N SER A 126 5.21 3.27 21.52
CA SER A 126 4.84 4.57 20.94
C SER A 126 4.18 5.54 21.92
N GLY A 127 3.62 5.04 23.03
CA GLY A 127 2.94 5.87 24.04
C GLY A 127 1.53 6.35 23.67
N ILE A 128 0.99 5.96 22.49
CA ILE A 128 -0.38 6.29 22.07
C ILE A 128 -1.42 5.44 22.82
N SER A 129 -2.70 5.86 22.79
CA SER A 129 -3.79 5.16 23.47
C SER A 129 -3.92 3.71 22.96
N LEU A 130 -4.43 2.79 23.79
CA LEU A 130 -4.65 1.40 23.38
C LEU A 130 -5.61 1.30 22.17
N ILE A 131 -6.63 2.16 22.11
CA ILE A 131 -7.58 2.19 20.99
C ILE A 131 -6.85 2.57 19.70
N ASP A 132 -6.01 3.60 19.74
CA ASP A 132 -5.23 4.04 18.59
C ASP A 132 -4.20 2.98 18.17
N GLN A 133 -3.59 2.27 19.12
CA GLN A 133 -2.69 1.15 18.80
C GLN A 133 -3.42 0.05 18.02
N PHE A 134 -4.64 -0.34 18.44
CA PHE A 134 -5.43 -1.34 17.72
C PHE A 134 -5.84 -0.86 16.33
N LEU A 135 -6.28 0.39 16.20
CA LEU A 135 -6.64 0.97 14.90
C LEU A 135 -5.43 1.05 13.95
N CYS A 136 -4.26 1.44 14.46
CA CYS A 136 -3.02 1.44 13.68
C CYS A 136 -2.59 0.04 13.26
N LEU A 137 -2.72 -0.96 14.14
CA LEU A 137 -2.37 -2.35 13.83
C LEU A 137 -3.32 -2.96 12.79
N GLU A 138 -4.61 -2.67 12.89
CA GLU A 138 -5.62 -3.08 11.91
C GLU A 138 -5.32 -2.43 10.54
N PHE A 139 -5.12 -1.12 10.51
CA PHE A 139 -4.75 -0.38 9.32
C PHE A 139 -3.44 -0.89 8.69
N PHE A 140 -2.43 -1.22 9.51
CA PHE A 140 -1.20 -1.86 9.05
C PHE A 140 -1.48 -3.19 8.34
N GLY A 141 -2.37 -4.02 8.92
CA GLY A 141 -2.77 -5.30 8.32
C GLY A 141 -3.43 -5.13 6.95
N GLU A 142 -4.36 -4.18 6.81
CA GLU A 142 -4.99 -3.84 5.53
C GLU A 142 -3.96 -3.40 4.48
N LEU A 143 -3.03 -2.54 4.88
CA LEU A 143 -1.96 -2.06 4.00
C LEU A 143 -1.05 -3.19 3.52
N ILE A 144 -0.66 -4.12 4.40
CA ILE A 144 0.17 -5.28 4.02
C ILE A 144 -0.53 -6.10 2.93
N VAL A 145 -1.82 -6.42 3.10
CA VAL A 145 -2.59 -7.18 2.10
C VAL A 145 -2.68 -6.40 0.79
N THR A 146 -2.92 -5.10 0.87
CA THR A 146 -3.04 -4.20 -0.29
C THR A 146 -1.72 -4.11 -1.07
N TRP A 147 -0.59 -3.84 -0.39
CA TRP A 147 0.73 -3.77 -1.06
C TRP A 147 1.13 -5.10 -1.69
N ASN A 148 0.82 -6.22 -1.02
CA ASN A 148 1.05 -7.54 -1.59
C ASN A 148 0.16 -7.75 -2.82
N ALA A 149 -1.14 -7.47 -2.77
CA ALA A 149 -2.06 -7.58 -3.91
C ALA A 149 -1.61 -6.71 -5.09
N MET A 150 -1.16 -5.49 -4.83
CA MET A 150 -0.61 -4.60 -5.87
C MET A 150 0.63 -5.19 -6.55
N SER A 151 1.50 -5.91 -5.81
CA SER A 151 2.67 -6.58 -6.39
C SER A 151 2.23 -7.63 -7.42
N TYR A 152 1.18 -8.40 -7.12
CA TYR A 152 0.58 -9.37 -8.04
C TYR A 152 -0.10 -8.70 -9.25
N LEU A 153 -0.91 -7.66 -9.02
CA LEU A 153 -1.59 -6.92 -10.09
C LEU A 153 -0.60 -6.19 -11.01
N THR A 154 0.51 -5.69 -10.47
CA THR A 154 1.59 -5.09 -11.25
C THR A 154 2.26 -6.10 -12.18
N ALA A 155 2.44 -7.34 -11.74
CA ALA A 155 3.00 -8.41 -12.57
C ALA A 155 2.12 -8.74 -13.78
N ILE A 156 0.79 -8.70 -13.62
CA ILE A 156 -0.19 -8.84 -14.73
C ILE A 156 -0.44 -7.53 -15.50
N LYS A 157 0.17 -6.42 -15.08
CA LYS A 157 0.07 -5.11 -15.75
C LYS A 157 -1.31 -4.45 -15.69
N ASP A 158 -2.14 -4.78 -14.69
CA ASP A 158 -3.43 -4.12 -14.50
C ASP A 158 -3.31 -2.80 -13.70
N TYR A 159 -2.59 -1.85 -14.27
CA TYR A 159 -2.39 -0.53 -13.66
C TYR A 159 -3.67 0.29 -13.57
N LYS A 160 -4.65 0.04 -14.44
CA LYS A 160 -5.94 0.74 -14.39
C LYS A 160 -6.74 0.28 -13.18
N GLY A 161 -6.78 -1.03 -12.92
CA GLY A 161 -7.44 -1.59 -11.75
C GLY A 161 -6.88 -0.99 -10.46
N ILE A 162 -5.55 -0.95 -10.32
CA ILE A 162 -4.85 -0.34 -9.19
C ILE A 162 -5.19 1.16 -9.05
N LEU A 163 -5.20 1.92 -10.14
CA LEU A 163 -5.51 3.34 -10.09
C LEU A 163 -6.95 3.59 -9.62
N PHE A 164 -7.92 2.83 -10.14
CA PHE A 164 -9.32 2.96 -9.75
C PHE A 164 -9.56 2.55 -8.29
N SER A 165 -8.87 1.51 -7.79
CA SER A 165 -8.95 1.12 -6.38
C SER A 165 -8.43 2.23 -5.46
N PHE A 166 -7.34 2.90 -5.81
CA PHE A 166 -6.86 4.07 -5.09
C PHE A 166 -7.83 5.25 -5.09
N ILE A 167 -8.43 5.57 -6.24
CA ILE A 167 -9.44 6.64 -6.32
C ILE A 167 -10.63 6.30 -5.41
N ALA A 168 -11.09 5.05 -5.43
CA ALA A 168 -12.17 4.58 -4.57
C ALA A 168 -11.79 4.68 -3.08
N ALA A 169 -10.54 4.35 -2.72
CA ALA A 169 -10.02 4.48 -1.37
C ALA A 169 -10.05 5.94 -0.88
N VAL A 170 -9.53 6.87 -1.68
CA VAL A 170 -9.49 8.30 -1.30
C VAL A 170 -10.90 8.86 -1.12
N VAL A 171 -11.78 8.61 -2.09
CA VAL A 171 -13.18 9.08 -2.00
C VAL A 171 -13.89 8.43 -0.81
N GLY A 172 -13.73 7.12 -0.63
CA GLY A 172 -14.33 6.37 0.48
C GLY A 172 -13.83 6.88 1.83
N SER A 173 -12.53 7.12 1.99
CA SER A 173 -11.96 7.68 3.22
C SER A 173 -12.52 9.06 3.56
N LEU A 174 -12.57 9.97 2.59
CA LEU A 174 -13.07 11.34 2.84
C LEU A 174 -14.55 11.36 3.18
N VAL A 175 -15.36 10.57 2.48
CA VAL A 175 -16.80 10.45 2.77
C VAL A 175 -17.03 9.81 4.13
N ALA A 176 -16.35 8.72 4.45
CA ALA A 176 -16.45 8.06 5.74
C ALA A 176 -16.01 8.99 6.88
N GLY A 177 -14.89 9.71 6.71
CA GLY A 177 -14.40 10.66 7.71
C GLY A 177 -15.39 11.77 7.99
N PHE A 178 -15.98 12.35 6.96
CA PHE A 178 -17.01 13.37 7.12
C PHE A 178 -18.24 12.84 7.87
N VAL A 179 -18.72 11.66 7.50
CA VAL A 179 -19.88 11.02 8.15
C VAL A 179 -19.60 10.69 9.63
N LEU A 180 -18.44 10.10 9.93
CA LEU A 180 -18.10 9.71 11.30
C LEU A 180 -17.97 10.92 12.23
N ILE A 181 -17.41 12.03 11.74
CA ILE A 181 -17.32 13.28 12.50
C ILE A 181 -18.73 13.86 12.75
N LEU A 182 -19.63 13.81 11.76
CA LEU A 182 -21.01 14.27 11.93
C LEU A 182 -21.80 13.46 12.99
N ILE A 183 -21.49 12.18 13.14
CA ILE A 183 -22.06 11.31 14.17
C ILE A 183 -21.52 11.64 15.58
N GLY A 184 -20.43 12.41 15.66
CA GLY A 184 -19.83 12.86 16.94
C GLY A 184 -18.72 11.95 17.47
N ILE A 185 -18.11 11.11 16.64
CA ILE A 185 -16.93 10.33 17.02
C ILE A 185 -15.73 11.28 17.16
N PRO A 186 -14.83 11.09 18.15
CA PRO A 186 -13.64 11.93 18.29
C PRO A 186 -12.80 11.95 17.02
N HIS A 187 -12.17 13.10 16.74
CA HIS A 187 -11.54 13.35 15.41
C HIS A 187 -10.43 12.36 15.05
N ILE A 188 -9.62 11.92 16.02
CA ILE A 188 -8.51 11.00 15.76
C ILE A 188 -9.06 9.65 15.33
N GLU A 189 -9.92 9.05 16.13
CA GLU A 189 -10.50 7.74 15.86
C GLU A 189 -11.38 7.78 14.59
N ALA A 190 -12.21 8.84 14.43
CA ALA A 190 -13.06 8.99 13.27
C ALA A 190 -12.26 9.01 11.95
N LEU A 191 -11.16 9.76 11.89
CA LEU A 191 -10.36 9.88 10.68
C LEU A 191 -9.43 8.69 10.48
N LEU A 192 -8.94 8.06 11.55
CA LEU A 192 -8.17 6.83 11.43
C LEU A 192 -9.04 5.68 10.90
N ILE A 193 -10.23 5.49 11.45
CA ILE A 193 -11.24 4.53 10.94
C ILE A 193 -11.62 4.87 9.49
N ALA A 194 -11.77 6.14 9.16
CA ALA A 194 -12.11 6.56 7.80
C ALA A 194 -11.03 6.18 6.78
N VAL A 195 -9.77 6.32 7.15
CA VAL A 195 -8.63 5.91 6.31
C VAL A 195 -8.62 4.38 6.16
N SER A 196 -8.81 3.62 7.23
CA SER A 196 -8.95 2.16 7.19
C SER A 196 -10.12 1.74 6.29
N VAL A 197 -11.29 2.34 6.43
CA VAL A 197 -12.44 2.05 5.53
C VAL A 197 -12.08 2.26 4.06
N GLY A 198 -11.37 3.33 3.73
CA GLY A 198 -10.94 3.60 2.37
C GLY A 198 -9.95 2.55 1.85
N TYR A 199 -8.94 2.22 2.63
CA TYR A 199 -7.97 1.18 2.25
C TYR A 199 -8.59 -0.22 2.27
N GLY A 200 -9.57 -0.49 3.14
CA GLY A 200 -10.39 -1.71 3.10
C GLY A 200 -11.16 -1.85 1.79
N ILE A 201 -11.73 -0.75 1.26
CA ILE A 201 -12.36 -0.73 -0.09
C ILE A 201 -11.32 -1.07 -1.16
N MET A 202 -10.12 -0.49 -1.10
CA MET A 202 -9.03 -0.79 -2.02
C MET A 202 -8.61 -2.25 -1.95
N LEU A 203 -8.43 -2.78 -0.74
CA LEU A 203 -8.10 -4.17 -0.49
C LEU A 203 -9.11 -5.11 -1.13
N LEU A 204 -10.40 -4.90 -0.87
CA LEU A 204 -11.48 -5.73 -1.43
C LEU A 204 -11.50 -5.65 -2.96
N TRP A 205 -11.27 -4.48 -3.52
CA TRP A 205 -11.18 -4.28 -4.96
C TRP A 205 -10.02 -5.05 -5.57
N ASP A 206 -8.80 -4.87 -5.03
CA ASP A 206 -7.59 -5.49 -5.55
C ASP A 206 -7.62 -7.01 -5.41
N VAL A 207 -8.10 -7.54 -4.28
CA VAL A 207 -8.31 -8.99 -4.09
C VAL A 207 -9.37 -9.52 -5.06
N THR A 208 -10.45 -8.80 -5.29
CA THR A 208 -11.47 -9.20 -6.28
C THR A 208 -10.89 -9.28 -7.69
N LEU A 209 -10.03 -8.32 -8.07
CA LEU A 209 -9.31 -8.37 -9.34
C LEU A 209 -8.42 -9.61 -9.45
N LEU A 210 -7.67 -9.96 -8.40
CA LEU A 210 -6.83 -11.17 -8.40
C LEU A 210 -7.68 -12.42 -8.62
N TYR A 211 -8.82 -12.55 -7.96
CA TYR A 211 -9.75 -13.70 -8.16
C TYR A 211 -10.38 -13.74 -9.56
N ARG A 212 -10.44 -12.63 -10.27
CA ARG A 212 -10.89 -12.59 -11.68
C ARG A 212 -9.82 -13.04 -12.66
N TYR A 213 -8.54 -12.76 -12.33
CA TYR A 213 -7.41 -13.11 -13.22
C TYR A 213 -6.91 -14.53 -13.01
N PHE A 214 -6.98 -15.05 -11.79
CA PHE A 214 -6.37 -16.33 -11.44
C PHE A 214 -7.39 -17.34 -10.94
N PRO A 215 -7.29 -18.62 -11.41
CA PRO A 215 -8.13 -19.69 -10.91
C PRO A 215 -7.76 -20.07 -9.47
N ARG A 216 -8.72 -20.63 -8.76
CA ARG A 216 -8.48 -21.20 -7.42
C ARG A 216 -7.62 -22.46 -7.56
N GLY A 217 -6.36 -22.37 -7.17
CA GLY A 217 -5.42 -23.49 -7.17
C GLY A 217 -5.55 -24.37 -5.91
N LYS A 218 -5.03 -25.61 -6.02
CA LYS A 218 -4.96 -26.57 -4.89
C LYS A 218 -3.53 -26.75 -4.35
N MET A 219 -2.56 -25.96 -4.85
CA MET A 219 -1.16 -26.07 -4.43
C MET A 219 -0.94 -25.53 -3.01
N SER A 220 0.20 -25.91 -2.40
CA SER A 220 0.63 -25.34 -1.12
C SER A 220 0.81 -23.81 -1.24
N ALA A 221 0.22 -23.07 -0.31
CA ALA A 221 0.32 -21.63 -0.22
C ALA A 221 1.78 -21.14 -0.04
N PHE A 222 2.64 -21.98 0.49
CA PHE A 222 4.04 -21.66 0.80
C PHE A 222 5.04 -22.14 -0.27
N PHE A 223 4.58 -22.59 -1.42
CA PHE A 223 5.46 -23.05 -2.49
C PHE A 223 6.43 -21.97 -2.98
N PHE A 224 6.02 -20.69 -2.93
CA PHE A 224 6.83 -19.53 -3.31
C PHE A 224 8.09 -19.35 -2.43
N LEU A 225 8.15 -19.95 -1.24
CA LEU A 225 9.32 -19.82 -0.34
C LEU A 225 10.60 -20.36 -0.97
N HIS A 226 10.50 -21.33 -1.88
CA HIS A 226 11.66 -21.80 -2.64
C HIS A 226 12.31 -20.68 -3.46
N TRP A 227 11.50 -19.75 -4.01
CA TRP A 227 12.00 -18.55 -4.70
C TRP A 227 12.65 -17.55 -3.72
N VAL A 228 12.18 -17.51 -2.47
CA VAL A 228 12.82 -16.65 -1.46
C VAL A 228 14.24 -17.14 -1.17
N ASP A 229 14.44 -18.45 -1.03
CA ASP A 229 15.76 -19.03 -0.81
C ASP A 229 16.69 -18.80 -2.00
N GLU A 230 16.21 -19.00 -3.22
CA GLU A 230 16.98 -18.82 -4.45
C GLU A 230 17.30 -17.34 -4.74
N PHE A 231 16.35 -16.44 -4.48
CA PHE A 231 16.46 -15.00 -4.77
C PHE A 231 16.56 -14.13 -3.51
N LEU A 232 17.15 -14.64 -2.43
CA LEU A 232 17.34 -13.90 -1.18
C LEU A 232 18.02 -12.51 -1.36
N PRO A 233 19.05 -12.35 -2.23
CA PRO A 233 19.59 -11.02 -2.52
C PRO A 233 18.57 -10.04 -3.10
N LEU A 234 17.58 -10.53 -3.86
CA LEU A 234 16.52 -9.72 -4.43
C LEU A 234 15.55 -9.23 -3.33
N ALA A 235 15.25 -10.08 -2.34
CA ALA A 235 14.47 -9.70 -1.16
C ALA A 235 15.14 -8.56 -0.38
N PHE A 236 16.43 -8.69 -0.10
CA PHE A 236 17.19 -7.64 0.58
C PHE A 236 17.32 -6.36 -0.26
N THR A 237 17.45 -6.47 -1.57
CA THR A 237 17.46 -5.30 -2.47
C THR A 237 16.15 -4.51 -2.35
N GLY A 238 15.00 -5.19 -2.33
CA GLY A 238 13.70 -4.56 -2.11
C GLY A 238 13.63 -3.85 -0.77
N LEU A 239 14.00 -4.55 0.30
CA LEU A 239 13.99 -4.02 1.66
C LEU A 239 14.89 -2.79 1.81
N PHE A 240 16.17 -2.89 1.43
CA PHE A 240 17.13 -1.80 1.59
C PHE A 240 16.83 -0.61 0.68
N THR A 241 16.21 -0.82 -0.48
CA THR A 241 15.76 0.27 -1.34
C THR A 241 14.70 1.12 -0.62
N ASN A 242 13.71 0.48 0.02
CA ASN A 242 12.68 1.20 0.76
C ASN A 242 13.22 1.83 2.06
N ILE A 243 14.05 1.11 2.81
CA ILE A 243 14.73 1.69 4.00
C ILE A 243 15.54 2.93 3.58
N GLY A 244 16.33 2.86 2.51
CA GLY A 244 17.11 3.98 2.01
C GLY A 244 16.25 5.16 1.57
N LEU A 245 15.11 4.90 0.93
CA LEU A 245 14.17 5.92 0.49
C LEU A 245 13.58 6.71 1.68
N PHE A 246 13.30 6.03 2.79
CA PHE A 246 12.64 6.62 3.96
C PHE A 246 13.61 6.92 5.13
N ALA A 247 14.89 6.55 5.03
CA ALA A 247 15.88 6.76 6.08
C ALA A 247 15.99 8.22 6.53
N HIS A 248 15.84 9.17 5.58
CA HIS A 248 15.88 10.59 5.89
C HIS A 248 14.78 11.03 6.87
N LEU A 249 13.58 10.45 6.79
CA LEU A 249 12.48 10.76 7.71
C LEU A 249 12.80 10.28 9.14
N VAL A 250 13.33 9.06 9.26
CA VAL A 250 13.72 8.50 10.55
C VAL A 250 14.88 9.29 11.17
N ILE A 251 15.89 9.65 10.37
CA ILE A 251 17.05 10.44 10.82
C ILE A 251 16.61 11.85 11.26
N MET A 252 15.73 12.49 10.51
CA MET A 252 15.22 13.82 10.87
C MET A 252 14.39 13.77 12.15
N TRP A 253 13.57 12.74 12.33
CA TRP A 253 12.77 12.56 13.55
C TRP A 253 13.65 12.27 14.79
N ALA A 254 14.68 11.43 14.66
CA ALA A 254 15.63 11.12 15.75
C ALA A 254 16.64 12.26 16.02
N GLY A 255 16.71 13.25 15.14
CA GLY A 255 17.65 14.36 15.23
C GLY A 255 17.12 15.54 16.06
N PRO A 256 17.94 16.59 16.27
CA PRO A 256 17.58 17.75 17.08
C PRO A 256 16.46 18.62 16.47
N ILE A 257 16.06 18.34 15.23
CA ILE A 257 14.99 19.04 14.52
C ILE A 257 13.64 18.31 14.71
N GLY A 258 13.67 17.08 15.19
CA GLY A 258 12.47 16.29 15.44
C GLY A 258 11.63 16.89 16.56
N VAL A 259 10.35 17.13 16.26
CA VAL A 259 9.36 17.53 17.29
C VAL A 259 8.72 16.25 17.81
N HIS A 260 8.87 16.00 19.12
CA HIS A 260 8.13 14.94 19.79
C HIS A 260 6.72 15.46 20.10
N VAL A 261 5.72 14.86 19.50
CA VAL A 261 4.31 15.20 19.67
C VAL A 261 3.74 14.41 20.85
#